data_b36daf62ae76d818bcab92e1fdbb58dc
#
_entry.id   b36daf62ae76d818bcab92e1fdbb58dc
#
_cell.length_a   1.000
_cell.length_b   1.000
_cell.length_c   1.000
_cell.angle_alpha   90.00
_cell.angle_beta   90.00
_cell.angle_gamma   90.00
#
_symmetry.space_group_name_H-M   'P 1'
#
loop_
_entity.id
_entity.type
_entity.pdbx_description
1 polymer ?
#
loop_
_entity_poly.entity_id
_entity_poly.type
_entity_poly.pdbx_seq_one_letter_code
_entity_poly.pdbx_strand_id
1 'polypeptide(L)'
;MKRLYQKIYLTIVISLLLVVMVAGGIWRFGMQPASFGEGFEVAGELVSAALPPANAPRAAQQQSIDLFALRLRLDLSLYDAELALIAASGPPLPPPTDRTPGWMPRAGAPAWSIPLPDGRWIVARAISRHRHPAIGLLIFLGMIAVVVALCAFPVVRGLTRRLERLQEGVETLGAGDLSARVKVEGRDEVAQLATSFNHSAARIEELVNAHRLLLAHASHEIRTPLSRIRLGIELLQQTRDDKYKTALEQDITELDALVDDILLASRLDIAKSLPTRESVDLLALAAEEASRYDHCQVEGEAIAIDGDSRLLRQLIRNLLDNGARHGEPPVRVHVHRDAGNAIIDVLDTGPGIPAAEREQVFIPFYRLPGETKGTGLGLSIARQIARLHGGDVAVMPQIDHGSCIRVTLPMR
;
A
#
# COMPACT_ATOMS: atom_id res chain seq x y z
N MET A 1 -2.32 5.68 10.45
CA MET A 1 -1.36 5.09 9.47
C MET A 1 -0.18 6.04 9.38
N LYS A 2 1.02 5.62 9.76
CA LYS A 2 2.21 6.49 9.64
C LYS A 2 2.70 6.39 8.18
N ARG A 3 2.51 7.44 7.44
CA ARG A 3 2.92 7.53 6.03
C ARG A 3 4.43 7.36 5.90
N LEU A 4 4.91 6.79 4.83
CA LEU A 4 6.34 6.54 4.57
C LEU A 4 7.17 7.82 4.68
N TYR A 5 6.67 8.94 4.13
CA TYR A 5 7.35 10.23 4.22
C TYR A 5 7.53 10.69 5.68
N GLN A 6 6.59 10.34 6.60
CA GLN A 6 6.71 10.69 8.02
C GLN A 6 7.85 9.92 8.68
N LYS A 7 8.11 8.66 8.30
CA LYS A 7 9.25 7.89 8.80
C LYS A 7 10.57 8.49 8.32
N ILE A 8 10.66 8.78 7.01
CA ILE A 8 11.86 9.40 6.43
C ILE A 8 12.08 10.80 7.05
N TYR A 9 11.03 11.62 7.09
CA TYR A 9 11.10 12.95 7.69
C TYR A 9 11.50 12.89 9.18
N LEU A 10 10.88 12.01 9.95
CA LEU A 10 11.19 11.83 11.38
C LEU A 10 12.65 11.36 11.57
N THR A 11 13.16 10.46 10.73
CA THR A 11 14.56 10.00 10.78
C THR A 11 15.51 11.17 10.52
N ILE A 12 15.23 12.00 9.53
CA ILE A 12 16.04 13.19 9.21
C ILE A 12 15.98 14.20 10.37
N VAL A 13 14.79 14.47 10.91
CA VAL A 13 14.62 15.40 12.05
C VAL A 13 15.33 14.89 13.31
N ILE A 14 15.21 13.61 13.63
CA ILE A 14 15.91 13.00 14.78
C ILE A 14 17.42 13.05 14.60
N SER A 15 17.92 12.77 13.39
CA SER A 15 19.35 12.85 13.10
C SER A 15 19.89 14.29 13.24
N LEU A 16 19.13 15.25 12.75
CA LEU A 16 19.47 16.68 12.88
C LEU A 16 19.46 17.15 14.34
N LEU A 17 18.43 16.75 15.11
CA LEU A 17 18.33 17.03 16.55
C LEU A 17 19.48 16.39 17.31
N LEU A 18 19.88 15.16 17.00
CA LEU A 18 21.01 14.48 17.60
C LEU A 18 22.30 15.24 17.35
N VAL A 19 22.52 15.71 16.12
CA VAL A 19 23.68 16.52 15.75
C VAL A 19 23.71 17.84 16.52
N VAL A 20 22.59 18.55 16.59
CA VAL A 20 22.47 19.80 17.35
C VAL A 20 22.72 19.58 18.83
N MET A 21 22.23 18.47 19.41
CA MET A 21 22.43 18.11 20.82
C MET A 21 23.90 17.77 21.12
N VAL A 22 24.55 17.01 20.23
CA VAL A 22 25.97 16.67 20.36
C VAL A 22 26.85 17.92 20.20
N ALA A 23 26.56 18.75 19.20
CA ALA A 23 27.27 20.02 19.00
C ALA A 23 27.09 21.00 20.16
N GLY A 24 25.85 21.13 20.66
CA GLY A 24 25.53 21.93 21.84
C GLY A 24 26.21 21.42 23.13
N GLY A 25 26.29 20.09 23.28
CA GLY A 25 27.02 19.42 24.35
C GLY A 25 28.51 19.73 24.30
N ILE A 26 29.14 19.54 23.14
CA ILE A 26 30.57 19.86 22.92
C ILE A 26 30.82 21.36 23.19
N TRP A 27 29.93 22.24 22.73
CA TRP A 27 30.04 23.68 22.99
C TRP A 27 29.89 24.02 24.47
N ARG A 28 28.92 23.41 25.18
CA ARG A 28 28.65 23.64 26.61
C ARG A 28 29.74 23.07 27.50
N PHE A 29 30.23 21.85 27.25
CA PHE A 29 31.25 21.22 28.06
C PHE A 29 32.70 21.61 27.67
N GLY A 30 32.91 21.99 26.39
CA GLY A 30 34.21 22.41 25.87
C GLY A 30 34.57 23.89 26.16
N MET A 31 33.61 24.73 26.53
CA MET A 31 33.75 26.15 26.78
C MET A 31 33.34 26.61 28.20
N GLN A 32 33.12 25.71 29.14
CA GLN A 32 32.99 26.18 30.53
C GLN A 32 34.40 26.55 30.99
N PRO A 33 34.68 27.84 31.28
CA PRO A 33 35.83 28.17 32.11
C PRO A 33 35.55 27.49 33.43
N ALA A 34 36.30 26.42 33.72
CA ALA A 34 36.30 25.86 35.07
C ALA A 34 36.51 27.03 36.05
N SER A 35 35.83 26.99 37.17
CA SER A 35 36.04 27.91 38.29
C SER A 35 37.45 27.70 38.85
N PHE A 36 38.44 28.24 38.15
CA PHE A 36 39.86 28.14 38.55
C PHE A 36 40.27 29.20 39.61
N GLY A 37 39.30 29.75 40.40
CA GLY A 37 39.61 30.80 41.36
C GLY A 37 40.76 30.41 42.30
N GLU A 38 40.67 29.27 42.96
CA GLU A 38 41.74 28.75 43.84
C GLU A 38 43.04 28.43 43.08
N GLY A 39 42.92 27.94 41.82
CA GLY A 39 44.07 27.64 40.97
C GLY A 39 44.86 28.90 40.52
N PHE A 40 44.16 30.04 40.40
CA PHE A 40 44.83 31.31 40.06
C PHE A 40 45.60 31.94 41.25
N GLU A 41 45.14 31.75 42.47
CA GLU A 41 45.87 32.18 43.69
C GLU A 41 47.15 31.36 43.86
N VAL A 42 47.06 30.03 43.78
CA VAL A 42 48.23 29.15 43.82
C VAL A 42 49.23 29.46 42.68
N ALA A 43 48.72 29.71 41.48
CA ALA A 43 49.56 30.14 40.37
C ALA A 43 50.24 31.50 40.63
N GLY A 44 49.50 32.41 41.26
CA GLY A 44 50.07 33.72 41.68
C GLY A 44 51.21 33.62 42.69
N GLU A 45 51.06 32.73 43.70
CA GLU A 45 52.16 32.44 44.64
C GLU A 45 53.40 31.87 43.97
N LEU A 46 53.23 30.88 43.12
CA LEU A 46 54.34 30.26 42.38
C LEU A 46 55.05 31.25 41.47
N VAL A 47 54.30 32.08 40.76
CA VAL A 47 54.85 33.11 39.87
C VAL A 47 55.51 34.22 40.68
N SER A 48 54.95 34.63 41.81
CA SER A 48 55.53 35.66 42.71
C SER A 48 56.86 35.20 43.27
N ALA A 49 57.02 33.92 43.64
CA ALA A 49 58.28 33.37 44.14
C ALA A 49 59.41 33.38 43.11
N ALA A 50 59.04 33.40 41.83
CA ALA A 50 60.00 33.37 40.73
C ALA A 50 60.25 34.77 40.07
N LEU A 51 59.52 35.78 40.51
CA LEU A 51 59.68 37.18 40.03
C LEU A 51 60.56 37.97 41.01
N PRO A 52 61.32 38.97 40.52
CA PRO A 52 61.96 39.91 41.37
C PRO A 52 60.98 40.64 42.33
N PRO A 53 61.42 41.07 43.53
CA PRO A 53 60.57 41.82 44.45
C PRO A 53 60.01 43.11 43.83
N ALA A 54 58.83 43.59 44.29
CA ALA A 54 58.14 44.73 43.69
C ALA A 54 59.00 46.02 43.61
N ASN A 55 59.97 46.17 44.51
CA ASN A 55 60.92 47.30 44.56
C ASN A 55 62.16 47.12 43.64
N ALA A 56 62.29 46.02 42.89
CA ALA A 56 63.38 45.80 41.98
C ALA A 56 63.36 46.77 40.79
N PRO A 57 64.50 47.10 40.19
CA PRO A 57 64.58 47.93 39.00
C PRO A 57 63.72 47.41 37.88
N ARG A 58 63.02 48.28 37.15
CA ARG A 58 62.13 47.90 36.04
C ARG A 58 62.82 47.01 35.00
N ALA A 59 64.14 47.21 34.78
CA ALA A 59 64.92 46.34 33.84
C ALA A 59 64.98 44.89 34.31
N ALA A 60 65.06 44.62 35.61
CA ALA A 60 65.12 43.27 36.18
C ALA A 60 63.72 42.59 36.04
N GLN A 61 62.65 43.37 36.28
CA GLN A 61 61.27 42.88 36.14
C GLN A 61 60.94 42.58 34.69
N GLN A 62 61.36 43.42 33.74
CA GLN A 62 61.19 43.19 32.31
C GLN A 62 61.92 41.92 31.83
N GLN A 63 63.18 41.71 32.27
CA GLN A 63 63.96 40.53 31.92
C GLN A 63 63.28 39.22 32.41
N SER A 64 62.69 39.27 33.58
CA SER A 64 61.96 38.10 34.13
C SER A 64 60.68 37.80 33.38
N ILE A 65 59.90 38.82 33.03
CA ILE A 65 58.67 38.66 32.21
C ILE A 65 59.02 38.12 30.82
N ASP A 66 60.12 38.59 30.20
CA ASP A 66 60.55 38.08 28.87
C ASP A 66 60.93 36.59 28.96
N LEU A 67 61.64 36.18 30.00
CA LEU A 67 62.01 34.78 30.22
C LEU A 67 60.76 33.88 30.43
N PHE A 68 59.80 34.34 31.22
CA PHE A 68 58.52 33.59 31.44
C PHE A 68 57.71 33.51 30.16
N ALA A 69 57.54 34.60 29.43
CA ALA A 69 56.82 34.66 28.16
C ALA A 69 57.43 33.69 27.13
N LEU A 70 58.75 33.63 27.03
CA LEU A 70 59.43 32.72 26.14
C LEU A 70 59.26 31.26 26.52
N ARG A 71 59.37 30.92 27.82
CA ARG A 71 59.24 29.54 28.34
C ARG A 71 57.82 29.03 28.22
N LEU A 72 56.85 29.85 28.57
CA LEU A 72 55.43 29.47 28.62
C LEU A 72 54.74 29.68 27.27
N ARG A 73 55.38 30.37 26.33
CA ARG A 73 54.79 30.77 25.03
C ARG A 73 53.48 31.55 25.20
N LEU A 74 53.54 32.53 26.14
CA LEU A 74 52.41 33.43 26.45
C LEU A 74 52.85 34.87 26.20
N ASP A 75 51.89 35.72 25.80
CA ASP A 75 52.06 37.17 25.94
C ASP A 75 51.77 37.50 27.39
N LEU A 76 52.66 38.21 28.06
CA LEU A 76 52.53 38.57 29.46
C LEU A 76 52.63 40.05 29.65
N SER A 77 51.82 40.60 30.57
CA SER A 77 51.91 41.98 31.04
C SER A 77 51.83 42.03 32.57
N LEU A 78 52.75 42.72 33.20
CA LEU A 78 52.88 42.89 34.64
C LEU A 78 52.43 44.31 35.03
N TYR A 79 51.52 44.40 35.98
CA TYR A 79 50.95 45.68 36.48
C TYR A 79 51.23 45.81 37.96
N ASP A 80 51.38 47.06 38.44
CA ASP A 80 51.45 47.36 39.87
C ASP A 80 50.09 47.32 40.54
N ALA A 81 50.05 47.68 41.82
CA ALA A 81 48.78 47.73 42.63
C ALA A 81 47.82 48.82 42.13
N GLU A 82 48.30 49.84 41.47
CA GLU A 82 47.53 50.94 40.84
C GLU A 82 47.14 50.65 39.41
N LEU A 83 47.47 49.42 38.88
CA LEU A 83 47.24 48.97 37.52
C LEU A 83 48.03 49.72 36.45
N ALA A 84 49.19 50.33 36.85
CA ALA A 84 50.12 50.87 35.90
C ALA A 84 51.06 49.80 35.34
N LEU A 85 51.37 49.80 34.05
CA LEU A 85 52.18 48.80 33.39
C LEU A 85 53.64 48.91 33.85
N ILE A 86 54.18 47.83 34.45
CA ILE A 86 55.58 47.71 34.85
C ILE A 86 56.43 47.10 33.73
N ALA A 87 56.02 45.98 33.19
CA ALA A 87 56.73 45.23 32.17
C ALA A 87 55.77 44.47 31.24
N ALA A 88 56.13 44.26 29.99
CA ALA A 88 55.35 43.46 29.06
C ALA A 88 56.23 42.70 28.09
N SER A 89 55.86 41.50 27.76
CA SER A 89 56.46 40.72 26.68
C SER A 89 55.38 40.30 25.68
N GLY A 90 55.51 40.75 24.45
CA GLY A 90 54.51 40.79 23.42
C GLY A 90 53.68 42.09 23.41
N PRO A 91 52.58 42.15 22.68
CA PRO A 91 51.69 43.30 22.70
C PRO A 91 51.12 43.56 24.13
N PRO A 92 51.16 44.79 24.66
CA PRO A 92 50.67 45.06 26.00
C PRO A 92 49.18 44.65 26.13
N LEU A 93 48.89 43.82 27.12
CA LEU A 93 47.50 43.41 27.42
C LEU A 93 46.79 44.46 28.27
N PRO A 94 45.48 44.64 28.16
CA PRO A 94 44.78 45.60 29.00
C PRO A 94 44.79 45.17 30.48
N PRO A 95 44.79 46.12 31.43
CA PRO A 95 44.76 45.84 32.86
C PRO A 95 43.43 45.12 33.24
N PRO A 96 43.38 44.37 34.35
CA PRO A 96 42.14 43.72 34.81
C PRO A 96 41.09 44.76 35.17
N THR A 97 39.89 44.63 34.59
CA THR A 97 38.83 45.67 34.62
C THR A 97 38.20 45.80 36.02
N ASP A 98 38.09 44.73 36.82
CA ASP A 98 37.38 44.73 38.09
C ASP A 98 38.24 44.21 39.28
N ARG A 99 39.54 44.20 39.13
CA ARG A 99 40.47 43.57 40.10
C ARG A 99 40.06 42.17 40.53
N THR A 100 39.41 41.43 39.61
CA THR A 100 39.01 40.07 39.86
C THR A 100 39.97 39.11 39.16
N PRO A 101 40.44 38.06 39.85
CA PRO A 101 41.23 37.03 39.20
C PRO A 101 40.36 36.25 38.21
N GLY A 102 40.93 35.88 37.07
CA GLY A 102 40.21 35.02 36.13
C GLY A 102 40.21 35.49 34.66
N TRP A 103 39.19 35.11 33.97
CA TRP A 103 39.04 35.28 32.52
C TRP A 103 38.75 36.73 32.11
N MET A 104 39.46 37.26 31.14
CA MET A 104 39.31 38.60 30.59
C MET A 104 38.76 38.59 29.15
N PRO A 105 37.45 38.81 28.92
CA PRO A 105 36.81 38.64 27.60
C PRO A 105 37.19 39.74 26.59
N ARG A 106 37.72 40.91 27.04
CA ARG A 106 38.03 42.05 26.18
C ARG A 106 39.42 42.11 25.59
N ALA A 107 40.23 41.11 25.82
CA ALA A 107 41.66 41.14 25.40
C ALA A 107 41.88 40.69 23.95
N GLY A 108 40.85 40.50 23.11
CA GLY A 108 40.93 40.10 21.70
C GLY A 108 41.31 38.62 21.49
N ALA A 109 41.78 37.93 22.54
CA ALA A 109 42.05 36.50 22.63
C ALA A 109 41.91 36.07 24.08
N PRO A 110 41.79 34.75 24.39
CA PRO A 110 41.72 34.30 25.74
C PRO A 110 42.88 34.81 26.61
N ALA A 111 42.56 35.68 27.57
CA ALA A 111 43.51 36.21 28.53
C ALA A 111 43.04 35.97 29.97
N TRP A 112 43.95 35.80 30.88
CA TRP A 112 43.70 35.56 32.29
C TRP A 112 44.41 36.58 33.16
N SER A 113 43.77 37.11 34.17
CA SER A 113 44.35 37.97 35.19
C SER A 113 44.64 37.16 36.44
N ILE A 114 45.85 37.22 36.91
CA ILE A 114 46.36 36.51 38.08
C ILE A 114 46.88 37.54 39.10
N PRO A 115 46.33 37.62 40.29
CA PRO A 115 46.84 38.47 41.35
C PRO A 115 48.12 37.87 41.98
N LEU A 116 49.08 38.70 42.30
CA LEU A 116 50.27 38.35 43.03
C LEU A 116 50.11 38.73 44.53
N PRO A 117 50.71 37.96 45.45
CA PRO A 117 50.63 38.25 46.90
C PRO A 117 51.16 39.63 47.32
N ASP A 118 52.02 40.24 46.50
CA ASP A 118 52.60 41.53 46.73
C ASP A 118 51.77 42.71 46.13
N GLY A 119 50.56 42.44 45.68
CA GLY A 119 49.61 43.43 45.13
C GLY A 119 49.74 43.70 43.63
N ARG A 120 50.76 43.14 42.98
CA ARG A 120 50.92 43.20 41.50
C ARG A 120 49.93 42.27 40.82
N TRP A 121 49.75 42.52 39.51
CA TRP A 121 48.89 41.72 38.67
C TRP A 121 49.65 41.24 37.41
N ILE A 122 49.48 39.98 37.06
CA ILE A 122 49.92 39.45 35.80
C ILE A 122 48.70 39.19 34.91
N VAL A 123 48.74 39.68 33.67
CA VAL A 123 47.80 39.32 32.63
C VAL A 123 48.54 38.47 31.62
N ALA A 124 48.02 37.26 31.44
CA ALA A 124 48.57 36.27 30.49
C ALA A 124 47.62 35.98 29.34
N ARG A 125 48.12 35.92 28.14
CA ARG A 125 47.38 35.52 26.99
C ARG A 125 48.10 34.44 26.22
N ALA A 126 47.40 33.36 25.89
CA ALA A 126 47.92 32.29 25.05
C ALA A 126 48.24 32.82 23.65
N ILE A 127 49.44 32.60 23.16
CA ILE A 127 49.75 32.85 21.73
C ILE A 127 48.97 31.84 20.91
N SER A 128 47.73 32.20 20.50
CA SER A 128 46.87 31.31 19.74
C SER A 128 47.47 31.17 18.33
N ARG A 129 48.00 30.00 18.02
CA ARG A 129 48.14 29.62 16.61
C ARG A 129 46.75 29.70 16.00
N HIS A 130 46.57 30.53 14.98
CA HIS A 130 45.36 30.65 14.19
C HIS A 130 44.94 29.25 13.72
N ARG A 131 44.15 28.55 14.49
CA ARG A 131 43.39 27.44 13.93
C ARG A 131 42.36 28.10 13.02
N HIS A 132 42.52 27.94 11.71
CA HIS A 132 41.58 28.48 10.72
C HIS A 132 40.16 28.03 11.14
N PRO A 133 39.23 28.95 11.39
CA PRO A 133 37.85 28.60 11.82
C PRO A 133 37.18 27.69 10.78
N ALA A 134 37.63 27.72 9.53
CA ALA A 134 37.21 26.82 8.48
C ALA A 134 37.43 25.32 8.79
N ILE A 135 38.51 24.97 9.49
CA ILE A 135 38.77 23.55 9.85
C ILE A 135 37.77 23.05 10.86
N GLY A 136 37.40 23.86 11.85
CA GLY A 136 36.35 23.53 12.81
C GLY A 136 34.98 23.35 12.14
N LEU A 137 34.66 24.24 11.18
CA LEU A 137 33.42 24.14 10.41
C LEU A 137 33.38 22.87 9.53
N LEU A 138 34.51 22.53 8.88
CA LEU A 138 34.58 21.32 8.05
C LEU A 138 34.43 20.03 8.87
N ILE A 139 35.04 19.97 10.07
CA ILE A 139 34.89 18.84 10.97
C ILE A 139 33.42 18.73 11.43
N PHE A 140 32.78 19.83 11.77
CA PHE A 140 31.39 19.89 12.17
C PHE A 140 30.43 19.43 11.05
N LEU A 141 30.61 19.92 9.83
CA LEU A 141 29.84 19.49 8.65
C LEU A 141 30.07 18.01 8.34
N GLY A 142 31.32 17.53 8.44
CA GLY A 142 31.64 16.10 8.27
C GLY A 142 30.92 15.21 9.30
N MET A 143 30.88 15.63 10.55
CA MET A 143 30.14 14.91 11.60
C MET A 143 28.63 14.86 11.33
N ILE A 144 28.03 15.97 10.88
CA ILE A 144 26.63 16.00 10.45
C ILE A 144 26.39 14.97 9.35
N ALA A 145 27.20 14.99 8.29
CA ALA A 145 27.07 14.09 7.16
C ALA A 145 27.12 12.61 7.58
N VAL A 146 28.06 12.26 8.49
CA VAL A 146 28.19 10.89 9.00
C VAL A 146 26.95 10.47 9.81
N VAL A 147 26.47 11.32 10.72
CA VAL A 147 25.27 11.00 11.53
C VAL A 147 24.04 10.83 10.65
N VAL A 148 23.82 11.73 9.69
CA VAL A 148 22.69 11.62 8.76
C VAL A 148 22.80 10.36 7.90
N ALA A 149 23.99 10.04 7.39
CA ALA A 149 24.21 8.83 6.62
C ALA A 149 23.92 7.55 7.42
N LEU A 150 24.42 7.48 8.66
CA LEU A 150 24.20 6.33 9.54
C LEU A 150 22.70 6.13 9.90
N CYS A 151 21.96 7.22 10.11
CA CYS A 151 20.54 7.16 10.45
C CYS A 151 19.66 6.89 9.22
N ALA A 152 19.98 7.44 8.06
CA ALA A 152 19.19 7.29 6.84
C ALA A 152 19.41 5.94 6.15
N PHE A 153 20.64 5.39 6.20
CA PHE A 153 21.00 4.16 5.49
C PHE A 153 20.07 2.95 5.76
N PRO A 154 19.75 2.57 7.00
CA PRO A 154 18.88 1.42 7.27
C PRO A 154 17.45 1.63 6.77
N VAL A 155 16.95 2.87 6.82
CA VAL A 155 15.60 3.22 6.35
C VAL A 155 15.52 3.11 4.83
N VAL A 156 16.48 3.72 4.11
CA VAL A 156 16.54 3.67 2.64
C VAL A 156 16.73 2.23 2.17
N ARG A 157 17.68 1.50 2.75
CA ARG A 157 17.94 0.09 2.39
C ARG A 157 16.71 -0.80 2.61
N GLY A 158 16.00 -0.62 3.73
CA GLY A 158 14.79 -1.37 4.03
C GLY A 158 13.68 -1.09 3.02
N LEU A 159 13.53 0.18 2.61
CA LEU A 159 12.56 0.60 1.60
C LEU A 159 12.89 0.03 0.22
N THR A 160 14.15 0.18 -0.22
CA THR A 160 14.60 -0.31 -1.53
C THR A 160 14.38 -1.81 -1.67
N ARG A 161 14.76 -2.60 -0.67
CA ARG A 161 14.53 -4.06 -0.68
C ARG A 161 13.05 -4.45 -0.79
N ARG A 162 12.16 -3.69 -0.16
CA ARG A 162 10.72 -3.98 -0.23
C ARG A 162 10.14 -3.64 -1.60
N LEU A 163 10.65 -2.57 -2.24
CA LEU A 163 10.29 -2.22 -3.62
C LEU A 163 10.84 -3.22 -4.64
N GLU A 164 12.08 -3.69 -4.47
CA GLU A 164 12.68 -4.75 -5.30
C GLU A 164 11.86 -6.03 -5.26
N ARG A 165 11.43 -6.48 -4.07
CA ARG A 165 10.55 -7.66 -3.93
C ARG A 165 9.20 -7.48 -4.59
N LEU A 166 8.64 -6.25 -4.53
CA LEU A 166 7.39 -5.95 -5.21
C LEU A 166 7.57 -6.02 -6.73
N GLN A 167 8.67 -5.48 -7.24
CA GLN A 167 9.03 -5.56 -8.66
C GLN A 167 9.19 -7.02 -9.11
N GLU A 168 9.96 -7.84 -8.37
CA GLU A 168 10.10 -9.27 -8.63
C GLU A 168 8.74 -9.99 -8.67
N GLY A 169 7.83 -9.65 -7.74
CA GLY A 169 6.48 -10.21 -7.72
C GLY A 169 5.66 -9.83 -8.95
N VAL A 170 5.77 -8.57 -9.41
CA VAL A 170 5.10 -8.11 -10.64
C VAL A 170 5.67 -8.82 -11.87
N GLU A 171 7.00 -8.98 -11.96
CA GLU A 171 7.68 -9.65 -13.06
C GLU A 171 7.31 -11.15 -13.09
N THR A 172 7.28 -11.81 -11.94
CA THR A 172 6.89 -13.22 -11.80
C THR A 172 5.44 -13.44 -12.24
N LEU A 173 4.52 -12.56 -11.81
CA LEU A 173 3.12 -12.59 -12.26
C LEU A 173 3.02 -12.37 -13.77
N GLY A 174 3.77 -11.41 -14.31
CA GLY A 174 3.83 -11.10 -15.76
C GLY A 174 4.44 -12.23 -16.58
N ALA A 175 5.32 -13.04 -16.01
CA ALA A 175 5.87 -14.24 -16.63
C ALA A 175 4.89 -15.45 -16.65
N GLY A 176 3.69 -15.28 -16.03
CA GLY A 176 2.62 -16.29 -16.07
C GLY A 176 2.43 -17.09 -14.79
N ASP A 177 3.23 -16.88 -13.75
CA ASP A 177 2.97 -17.45 -12.43
C ASP A 177 1.91 -16.62 -11.70
N LEU A 178 0.65 -17.00 -11.90
CA LEU A 178 -0.49 -16.32 -11.32
C LEU A 178 -0.60 -16.52 -9.80
N SER A 179 0.13 -17.46 -9.23
CA SER A 179 0.19 -17.72 -7.79
C SER A 179 1.15 -16.79 -7.05
N ALA A 180 1.96 -16.01 -7.79
CA ALA A 180 2.93 -15.08 -7.22
C ALA A 180 2.27 -14.08 -6.27
N ARG A 181 2.80 -13.99 -5.05
CA ARG A 181 2.35 -13.03 -4.02
C ARG A 181 3.55 -12.39 -3.37
N VAL A 182 3.39 -11.14 -2.98
CA VAL A 182 4.41 -10.35 -2.30
C VAL A 182 4.09 -10.29 -0.81
N LYS A 183 5.11 -10.48 0.03
CA LYS A 183 4.95 -10.37 1.48
C LYS A 183 4.63 -8.93 1.87
N VAL A 184 3.50 -8.74 2.56
CA VAL A 184 3.10 -7.44 3.10
C VAL A 184 3.85 -7.17 4.40
N GLU A 185 4.78 -6.23 4.38
CA GLU A 185 5.60 -5.85 5.54
C GLU A 185 5.34 -4.40 5.93
N GLY A 186 5.10 -4.15 7.22
CA GLY A 186 4.86 -2.81 7.74
C GLY A 186 3.41 -2.34 7.63
N ARG A 187 3.21 -0.99 7.73
CA ARG A 187 1.90 -0.32 7.70
C ARG A 187 1.97 1.01 6.96
N ASP A 188 2.90 1.13 6.02
CA ASP A 188 3.16 2.31 5.21
C ASP A 188 2.58 2.16 3.81
N GLU A 189 2.84 3.12 2.94
CA GLU A 189 2.36 3.14 1.55
C GLU A 189 2.88 1.96 0.73
N VAL A 190 4.06 1.41 1.05
CA VAL A 190 4.60 0.22 0.38
C VAL A 190 3.82 -1.03 0.80
N ALA A 191 3.44 -1.15 2.08
CA ALA A 191 2.58 -2.23 2.53
C ALA A 191 1.19 -2.17 1.89
N GLN A 192 0.63 -0.97 1.72
CA GLN A 192 -0.64 -0.77 1.03
C GLN A 192 -0.54 -1.16 -0.44
N LEU A 193 0.56 -0.78 -1.12
CA LEU A 193 0.82 -1.16 -2.51
C LEU A 193 0.97 -2.67 -2.68
N ALA A 194 1.71 -3.34 -1.77
CA ALA A 194 1.84 -4.79 -1.77
C ALA A 194 0.49 -5.51 -1.56
N THR A 195 -0.38 -4.96 -0.70
CA THR A 195 -1.73 -5.48 -0.49
C THR A 195 -2.58 -5.33 -1.75
N SER A 196 -2.55 -4.16 -2.39
CA SER A 196 -3.27 -3.90 -3.64
C SER A 196 -2.78 -4.79 -4.78
N PHE A 197 -1.46 -5.00 -4.87
CA PHE A 197 -0.89 -5.96 -5.81
C PHE A 197 -1.41 -7.38 -5.58
N ASN A 198 -1.35 -7.89 -4.35
CA ASN A 198 -1.84 -9.24 -4.03
C ASN A 198 -3.33 -9.42 -4.33
N HIS A 199 -4.14 -8.38 -4.08
CA HIS A 199 -5.57 -8.39 -4.42
C HIS A 199 -5.78 -8.46 -5.94
N SER A 200 -5.04 -7.66 -6.70
CA SER A 200 -5.10 -7.69 -8.17
C SER A 200 -4.61 -9.01 -8.74
N ALA A 201 -3.52 -9.56 -8.19
CA ALA A 201 -2.99 -10.87 -8.59
C ALA A 201 -4.02 -12.00 -8.32
N ALA A 202 -4.67 -12.00 -7.16
CA ALA A 202 -5.73 -12.96 -6.84
C ALA A 202 -6.90 -12.85 -7.83
N ARG A 203 -7.31 -11.63 -8.17
CA ARG A 203 -8.39 -11.42 -9.13
C ARG A 203 -8.04 -11.88 -10.54
N ILE A 204 -6.79 -11.66 -10.97
CA ILE A 204 -6.31 -12.16 -12.28
C ILE A 204 -6.28 -13.70 -12.29
N GLU A 205 -5.77 -14.31 -11.21
CA GLU A 205 -5.74 -15.77 -11.07
C GLU A 205 -7.14 -16.38 -11.15
N GLU A 206 -8.11 -15.82 -10.41
CA GLU A 206 -9.52 -16.25 -10.47
C GLU A 206 -10.08 -16.15 -11.89
N LEU A 207 -9.88 -15.03 -12.57
CA LEU A 207 -10.38 -14.82 -13.93
C LEU A 207 -9.76 -15.79 -14.93
N VAL A 208 -8.43 -16.00 -14.88
CA VAL A 208 -7.74 -16.92 -15.79
C VAL A 208 -8.18 -18.36 -15.54
N ASN A 209 -8.32 -18.77 -14.27
CA ASN A 209 -8.76 -20.11 -13.92
C ASN A 209 -10.22 -20.38 -14.32
N ALA A 210 -11.10 -19.40 -14.10
CA ALA A 210 -12.50 -19.48 -14.56
C ALA A 210 -12.58 -19.60 -16.08
N HIS A 211 -11.78 -18.83 -16.81
CA HIS A 211 -11.74 -18.88 -18.27
C HIS A 211 -11.16 -20.20 -18.80
N ARG A 212 -10.09 -20.74 -18.17
CA ARG A 212 -9.55 -22.06 -18.51
C ARG A 212 -10.57 -23.19 -18.28
N LEU A 213 -11.28 -23.13 -17.16
CA LEU A 213 -12.31 -24.11 -16.83
C LEU A 213 -13.46 -24.03 -17.84
N LEU A 214 -13.91 -22.83 -18.20
CA LEU A 214 -14.94 -22.60 -19.23
C LEU A 214 -14.53 -23.21 -20.57
N LEU A 215 -13.31 -22.94 -21.05
CA LEU A 215 -12.80 -23.50 -22.31
C LEU A 215 -12.68 -25.02 -22.28
N ALA A 216 -12.24 -25.60 -21.16
CA ALA A 216 -12.14 -27.06 -21.00
C ALA A 216 -13.51 -27.74 -21.07
N HIS A 217 -14.49 -27.20 -20.34
CA HIS A 217 -15.87 -27.69 -20.38
C HIS A 217 -16.53 -27.48 -21.74
N ALA A 218 -16.39 -26.28 -22.34
CA ALA A 218 -16.89 -25.99 -23.68
C ALA A 218 -16.36 -27.01 -24.71
N SER A 219 -15.07 -27.30 -24.67
CA SER A 219 -14.45 -28.29 -25.57
C SER A 219 -15.05 -29.69 -25.42
N HIS A 220 -15.40 -30.08 -24.19
CA HIS A 220 -16.02 -31.38 -23.90
C HIS A 220 -17.47 -31.41 -24.40
N GLU A 221 -18.25 -30.35 -24.12
CA GLU A 221 -19.66 -30.27 -24.49
C GLU A 221 -19.87 -30.09 -25.99
N ILE A 222 -18.94 -29.50 -26.72
CA ILE A 222 -18.96 -29.42 -28.21
C ILE A 222 -18.61 -30.79 -28.83
N ARG A 223 -17.69 -31.55 -28.23
CA ARG A 223 -17.24 -32.83 -28.80
C ARG A 223 -18.36 -33.87 -28.86
N THR A 224 -19.25 -33.89 -27.88
CA THR A 224 -20.34 -34.88 -27.78
C THR A 224 -21.33 -34.76 -28.94
N PRO A 225 -21.99 -33.59 -29.21
CA PRO A 225 -22.89 -33.45 -30.35
C PRO A 225 -22.14 -33.65 -31.70
N LEU A 226 -20.89 -33.16 -31.80
CA LEU A 226 -20.08 -33.37 -33.01
C LEU A 226 -19.85 -34.84 -33.33
N SER A 227 -19.62 -35.66 -32.30
CA SER A 227 -19.47 -37.14 -32.49
C SER A 227 -20.80 -37.80 -32.87
N ARG A 228 -21.94 -37.31 -32.32
CA ARG A 228 -23.28 -37.78 -32.74
C ARG A 228 -23.61 -37.37 -34.17
N ILE A 229 -23.28 -36.14 -34.54
CA ILE A 229 -23.45 -35.66 -35.93
C ILE A 229 -22.65 -36.52 -36.88
N ARG A 230 -21.37 -36.81 -36.59
CA ARG A 230 -20.52 -37.66 -37.42
C ARG A 230 -21.11 -39.05 -37.61
N LEU A 231 -21.54 -39.70 -36.51
CA LEU A 231 -22.19 -40.99 -36.56
C LEU A 231 -23.52 -40.95 -37.31
N GLY A 232 -24.34 -39.91 -37.11
CA GLY A 232 -25.60 -39.70 -37.81
C GLY A 232 -25.42 -39.59 -39.32
N ILE A 233 -24.36 -38.89 -39.76
CA ILE A 233 -24.02 -38.79 -41.19
C ILE A 233 -23.67 -40.18 -41.77
N GLU A 234 -22.86 -40.97 -41.05
CA GLU A 234 -22.48 -42.33 -41.49
C GLU A 234 -23.71 -43.24 -41.59
N LEU A 235 -24.61 -43.20 -40.60
CA LEU A 235 -25.83 -43.98 -40.57
C LEU A 235 -26.84 -43.55 -41.66
N LEU A 236 -26.98 -42.27 -41.93
CA LEU A 236 -27.85 -41.71 -42.96
C LEU A 236 -27.37 -42.18 -44.38
N GLN A 237 -26.06 -42.25 -44.61
CA GLN A 237 -25.47 -42.78 -45.84
C GLN A 237 -25.77 -44.25 -46.04
N GLN A 238 -25.82 -45.06 -44.97
CA GLN A 238 -26.05 -46.49 -45.03
C GLN A 238 -27.53 -46.86 -45.20
N THR A 239 -28.42 -46.23 -44.47
CA THR A 239 -29.82 -46.67 -44.32
C THR A 239 -30.84 -45.77 -45.01
N ARG A 240 -30.49 -44.49 -45.34
CA ARG A 240 -31.40 -43.46 -45.92
C ARG A 240 -32.69 -43.28 -45.12
N ASP A 241 -32.65 -43.46 -43.82
CA ASP A 241 -33.80 -43.31 -42.93
C ASP A 241 -33.90 -41.86 -42.44
N ASP A 242 -35.09 -41.22 -42.68
CA ASP A 242 -35.37 -39.83 -42.25
C ASP A 242 -35.23 -39.61 -40.74
N LYS A 243 -35.29 -40.68 -39.93
CA LYS A 243 -35.05 -40.60 -38.51
C LYS A 243 -33.65 -40.08 -38.15
N TYR A 244 -32.64 -40.48 -38.92
CA TYR A 244 -31.26 -40.02 -38.71
C TYR A 244 -31.09 -38.57 -39.16
N LYS A 245 -31.84 -38.13 -40.17
CA LYS A 245 -31.88 -36.73 -40.60
C LYS A 245 -32.44 -35.81 -39.51
N THR A 246 -33.56 -36.20 -38.94
CA THR A 246 -34.18 -35.42 -37.85
C THR A 246 -33.27 -35.35 -36.60
N ALA A 247 -32.62 -36.48 -36.22
CA ALA A 247 -31.66 -36.49 -35.13
C ALA A 247 -30.43 -35.60 -35.41
N LEU A 248 -29.95 -35.59 -36.68
CA LEU A 248 -28.84 -34.75 -37.09
C LEU A 248 -29.21 -33.25 -37.04
N GLU A 249 -30.41 -32.87 -37.50
CA GLU A 249 -30.92 -31.50 -37.39
C GLU A 249 -31.06 -31.04 -35.95
N GLN A 250 -31.48 -31.91 -35.04
CA GLN A 250 -31.53 -31.65 -33.59
C GLN A 250 -30.11 -31.46 -32.98
N ASP A 251 -29.16 -32.34 -33.33
CA ASP A 251 -27.79 -32.22 -32.85
C ASP A 251 -27.11 -30.92 -33.32
N ILE A 252 -27.38 -30.50 -34.58
CA ILE A 252 -26.86 -29.21 -35.08
C ILE A 252 -27.49 -28.04 -34.32
N THR A 253 -28.82 -28.06 -34.10
CA THR A 253 -29.51 -27.01 -33.35
C THR A 253 -29.00 -26.92 -31.91
N GLU A 254 -28.73 -28.08 -31.27
CA GLU A 254 -28.12 -28.15 -29.91
C GLU A 254 -26.73 -27.52 -29.90
N LEU A 255 -25.93 -27.81 -30.95
CA LEU A 255 -24.58 -27.26 -31.08
C LEU A 255 -24.58 -25.73 -31.26
N ASP A 256 -25.47 -25.22 -32.14
CA ASP A 256 -25.58 -23.77 -32.35
C ASP A 256 -26.01 -23.05 -31.07
N ALA A 257 -26.99 -23.58 -30.35
CA ALA A 257 -27.43 -23.01 -29.08
C ALA A 257 -26.29 -23.04 -28.03
N LEU A 258 -25.49 -24.10 -27.95
CA LEU A 258 -24.33 -24.18 -27.06
C LEU A 258 -23.27 -23.13 -27.41
N VAL A 259 -22.97 -22.92 -28.71
CA VAL A 259 -22.01 -21.91 -29.14
C VAL A 259 -22.49 -20.52 -28.76
N ASP A 260 -23.78 -20.22 -29.01
CA ASP A 260 -24.39 -18.93 -28.64
C ASP A 260 -24.33 -18.68 -27.12
N ASP A 261 -24.64 -19.70 -26.32
CA ASP A 261 -24.54 -19.62 -24.84
C ASP A 261 -23.12 -19.32 -24.38
N ILE A 262 -22.11 -19.99 -24.93
CA ILE A 262 -20.68 -19.75 -24.61
C ILE A 262 -20.26 -18.34 -24.99
N LEU A 263 -20.64 -17.87 -26.17
CA LEU A 263 -20.34 -16.51 -26.64
C LEU A 263 -21.03 -15.45 -25.77
N LEU A 264 -22.27 -15.70 -25.34
CA LEU A 264 -23.01 -14.82 -24.47
C LEU A 264 -22.36 -14.78 -23.07
N ALA A 265 -22.06 -15.93 -22.45
CA ALA A 265 -21.37 -16.02 -21.17
C ALA A 265 -20.05 -15.25 -21.20
N SER A 266 -19.23 -15.45 -22.24
CA SER A 266 -17.96 -14.73 -22.41
C SER A 266 -18.12 -13.21 -22.52
N ARG A 267 -19.19 -12.74 -23.20
CA ARG A 267 -19.48 -11.30 -23.31
C ARG A 267 -19.96 -10.72 -21.98
N LEU A 268 -20.78 -11.45 -21.24
CA LEU A 268 -21.30 -11.02 -19.95
C LEU A 268 -20.19 -10.91 -18.88
N ASP A 269 -19.19 -11.80 -18.90
CA ASP A 269 -18.04 -11.74 -17.97
C ASP A 269 -17.20 -10.47 -18.13
N ILE A 270 -17.14 -9.91 -19.36
CA ILE A 270 -16.36 -8.70 -19.65
C ILE A 270 -17.21 -7.43 -19.45
N ALA A 271 -18.54 -7.55 -19.56
CA ALA A 271 -19.46 -6.42 -19.50
C ALA A 271 -19.49 -5.80 -18.09
N LYS A 272 -19.12 -4.52 -17.99
CA LYS A 272 -19.20 -3.73 -16.75
C LYS A 272 -20.48 -2.93 -16.62
N SER A 273 -21.26 -2.81 -17.67
CA SER A 273 -22.51 -2.04 -17.74
C SER A 273 -23.43 -2.61 -18.81
N LEU A 274 -24.70 -2.33 -18.67
CA LEU A 274 -25.70 -2.71 -19.67
C LEU A 274 -25.42 -2.03 -21.02
N PRO A 275 -25.45 -2.78 -22.14
CA PRO A 275 -25.25 -2.22 -23.49
C PRO A 275 -26.37 -1.23 -23.86
N THR A 276 -27.58 -1.55 -23.46
CA THR A 276 -28.79 -0.75 -23.75
C THR A 276 -29.61 -0.62 -22.48
N ARG A 277 -30.31 0.50 -22.30
CA ARG A 277 -31.30 0.69 -21.24
C ARG A 277 -32.58 1.23 -21.81
N GLU A 278 -33.64 0.51 -21.60
CA GLU A 278 -34.98 0.88 -21.97
C GLU A 278 -35.97 0.43 -20.90
N SER A 279 -37.17 1.00 -20.88
CA SER A 279 -38.22 0.58 -19.94
C SER A 279 -38.81 -0.73 -20.42
N VAL A 280 -38.67 -1.79 -19.67
CA VAL A 280 -39.12 -3.14 -20.02
C VAL A 280 -40.20 -3.60 -19.04
N ASP A 281 -41.36 -3.94 -19.53
CA ASP A 281 -42.44 -4.58 -18.78
C ASP A 281 -42.12 -6.06 -18.62
N LEU A 282 -41.82 -6.47 -17.37
CA LEU A 282 -41.41 -7.83 -17.05
C LEU A 282 -42.54 -8.84 -17.19
N LEU A 283 -43.80 -8.45 -16.89
CA LEU A 283 -44.93 -9.36 -17.00
C LEU A 283 -45.25 -9.64 -18.49
N ALA A 284 -45.24 -8.60 -19.30
CA ALA A 284 -45.43 -8.73 -20.74
C ALA A 284 -44.34 -9.59 -21.38
N LEU A 285 -43.06 -9.35 -20.98
CA LEU A 285 -41.93 -10.10 -21.50
C LEU A 285 -41.98 -11.58 -21.05
N ALA A 286 -42.36 -11.86 -19.82
CA ALA A 286 -42.56 -13.22 -19.30
C ALA A 286 -43.70 -13.95 -20.03
N ALA A 287 -44.81 -13.28 -20.27
CA ALA A 287 -45.93 -13.85 -21.02
C ALA A 287 -45.57 -14.16 -22.47
N GLU A 288 -44.81 -13.27 -23.14
CA GLU A 288 -44.34 -13.51 -24.50
C GLU A 288 -43.41 -14.73 -24.57
N GLU A 289 -42.47 -14.90 -23.68
CA GLU A 289 -41.57 -16.06 -23.69
C GLU A 289 -42.29 -17.34 -23.25
N ALA A 290 -43.18 -17.26 -22.26
CA ALA A 290 -43.94 -18.40 -21.76
C ALA A 290 -44.89 -18.99 -22.83
N SER A 291 -45.37 -18.17 -23.78
CA SER A 291 -46.25 -18.63 -24.87
C SER A 291 -45.60 -19.67 -25.81
N ARG A 292 -44.30 -19.88 -25.70
CA ARG A 292 -43.54 -20.88 -26.46
C ARG A 292 -43.53 -22.27 -25.81
N TYR A 293 -44.02 -22.37 -24.55
CA TYR A 293 -43.99 -23.59 -23.75
C TYR A 293 -45.40 -24.06 -23.47
N ASP A 294 -45.62 -25.36 -23.65
CA ASP A 294 -46.87 -25.99 -23.27
C ASP A 294 -46.93 -26.04 -21.74
N HIS A 295 -48.13 -25.80 -21.16
CA HIS A 295 -48.35 -25.87 -19.72
C HIS A 295 -47.56 -24.84 -18.86
N CYS A 296 -47.18 -23.70 -19.43
CA CYS A 296 -46.60 -22.57 -18.68
C CYS A 296 -47.67 -21.52 -18.38
N GLN A 297 -47.76 -21.09 -17.12
CA GLN A 297 -48.73 -20.09 -16.64
C GLN A 297 -47.95 -18.86 -16.14
N VAL A 298 -48.44 -17.67 -16.51
CA VAL A 298 -47.82 -16.39 -16.09
C VAL A 298 -48.91 -15.60 -15.35
N GLU A 299 -48.59 -15.14 -14.15
CA GLU A 299 -49.47 -14.31 -13.35
C GLU A 299 -48.65 -13.24 -12.60
N GLY A 300 -49.31 -12.20 -12.15
CA GLY A 300 -48.68 -11.18 -11.32
C GLY A 300 -49.01 -9.74 -11.73
N GLU A 301 -48.13 -8.85 -11.38
CA GLU A 301 -48.25 -7.41 -11.59
C GLU A 301 -47.43 -6.93 -12.79
N ALA A 302 -47.96 -5.97 -13.56
CA ALA A 302 -47.20 -5.27 -14.57
C ALA A 302 -46.14 -4.37 -13.90
N ILE A 303 -44.90 -4.75 -14.05
CA ILE A 303 -43.74 -4.05 -13.45
C ILE A 303 -42.77 -3.69 -14.56
N ALA A 304 -42.50 -2.40 -14.70
CA ALA A 304 -41.48 -1.90 -15.60
C ALA A 304 -40.16 -1.65 -14.85
N ILE A 305 -39.07 -2.07 -15.45
CA ILE A 305 -37.71 -1.77 -14.97
C ILE A 305 -36.85 -1.19 -16.11
N ASP A 306 -35.82 -0.43 -15.77
CA ASP A 306 -34.82 0.03 -16.72
C ASP A 306 -33.77 -1.06 -16.98
N GLY A 307 -33.78 -1.64 -18.18
CA GLY A 307 -32.89 -2.75 -18.52
C GLY A 307 -32.69 -2.98 -19.99
N ASP A 308 -31.92 -4.01 -20.34
CA ASP A 308 -31.77 -4.49 -21.70
C ASP A 308 -32.80 -5.59 -21.98
N SER A 309 -33.77 -5.30 -22.86
CA SER A 309 -34.88 -6.23 -23.14
C SER A 309 -34.40 -7.56 -23.70
N ARG A 310 -33.29 -7.56 -24.47
CA ARG A 310 -32.76 -8.79 -25.09
C ARG A 310 -32.14 -9.69 -24.02
N LEU A 311 -31.38 -9.10 -23.09
CA LEU A 311 -30.77 -9.84 -21.98
C LEU A 311 -31.84 -10.34 -21.00
N LEU A 312 -32.81 -9.52 -20.65
CA LEU A 312 -33.92 -9.93 -19.79
C LEU A 312 -34.76 -11.04 -20.42
N ARG A 313 -34.99 -11.00 -21.73
CA ARG A 313 -35.62 -12.07 -22.52
C ARG A 313 -34.84 -13.38 -22.37
N GLN A 314 -33.51 -13.32 -22.55
CA GLN A 314 -32.65 -14.50 -22.42
C GLN A 314 -32.66 -15.06 -21.00
N LEU A 315 -32.67 -14.20 -19.96
CA LEU A 315 -32.78 -14.59 -18.58
C LEU A 315 -34.08 -15.39 -18.36
N ILE A 316 -35.23 -14.85 -18.75
CA ILE A 316 -36.53 -15.50 -18.58
C ILE A 316 -36.56 -16.84 -19.34
N ARG A 317 -36.08 -16.86 -20.56
CA ARG A 317 -35.99 -18.08 -21.39
C ARG A 317 -35.16 -19.15 -20.72
N ASN A 318 -33.98 -18.81 -20.17
CA ASN A 318 -33.13 -19.76 -19.50
C ASN A 318 -33.82 -20.39 -18.24
N LEU A 319 -34.63 -19.62 -17.54
CA LEU A 319 -35.39 -20.12 -16.40
C LEU A 319 -36.56 -21.01 -16.83
N LEU A 320 -37.28 -20.63 -17.90
CA LEU A 320 -38.37 -21.42 -18.46
C LEU A 320 -37.86 -22.75 -19.04
N ASP A 321 -36.74 -22.68 -19.80
CA ASP A 321 -36.07 -23.88 -20.32
C ASP A 321 -35.65 -24.84 -19.20
N ASN A 322 -35.14 -24.29 -18.07
CA ASN A 322 -34.78 -25.08 -16.91
C ASN A 322 -36.01 -25.76 -16.31
N GLY A 323 -37.10 -25.03 -16.08
CA GLY A 323 -38.36 -25.57 -15.55
C GLY A 323 -38.99 -26.61 -16.48
N ALA A 324 -38.94 -26.40 -17.82
CA ALA A 324 -39.49 -27.33 -18.79
C ALA A 324 -38.66 -28.61 -18.97
N ARG A 325 -37.34 -28.56 -18.77
CA ARG A 325 -36.45 -29.70 -19.00
C ARG A 325 -36.22 -30.55 -17.75
N HIS A 326 -36.14 -29.94 -16.59
CA HIS A 326 -35.74 -30.55 -15.31
C HIS A 326 -36.87 -30.59 -14.30
N GLY A 327 -37.88 -29.71 -14.48
CA GLY A 327 -39.10 -29.69 -13.70
C GLY A 327 -40.19 -30.60 -14.27
N GLU A 328 -41.32 -30.63 -13.58
CA GLU A 328 -42.56 -31.22 -14.08
C GLU A 328 -43.62 -30.14 -14.24
N PRO A 329 -44.51 -30.26 -15.26
CA PRO A 329 -45.58 -29.28 -15.46
C PRO A 329 -46.61 -29.35 -14.32
N PRO A 330 -47.28 -28.20 -14.00
CA PRO A 330 -47.17 -26.93 -14.70
C PRO A 330 -45.98 -26.09 -14.22
N VAL A 331 -45.31 -25.38 -15.17
CA VAL A 331 -44.37 -24.33 -14.83
C VAL A 331 -45.15 -23.04 -14.61
N ARG A 332 -44.90 -22.35 -13.51
CA ARG A 332 -45.58 -21.08 -13.16
C ARG A 332 -44.57 -19.96 -13.03
N VAL A 333 -44.85 -18.82 -13.64
CA VAL A 333 -44.08 -17.60 -13.48
C VAL A 333 -44.93 -16.58 -12.72
N HIS A 334 -44.40 -16.09 -11.61
CA HIS A 334 -45.09 -15.09 -10.80
C HIS A 334 -44.23 -13.81 -10.73
N VAL A 335 -44.78 -12.69 -11.21
CA VAL A 335 -44.13 -11.38 -11.21
C VAL A 335 -44.80 -10.51 -10.15
N HIS A 336 -44.03 -10.06 -9.14
CA HIS A 336 -44.55 -9.23 -8.07
C HIS A 336 -43.51 -8.26 -7.52
N ARG A 337 -43.91 -7.33 -6.66
CA ARG A 337 -43.03 -6.38 -6.00
C ARG A 337 -42.72 -6.84 -4.57
N ASP A 338 -41.45 -6.73 -4.20
CA ASP A 338 -41.04 -6.95 -2.80
C ASP A 338 -39.90 -6.00 -2.45
N ALA A 339 -40.06 -5.30 -1.31
CA ALA A 339 -39.06 -4.41 -0.71
C ALA A 339 -38.35 -3.43 -1.70
N GLY A 340 -39.10 -2.92 -2.69
CA GLY A 340 -38.56 -1.98 -3.69
C GLY A 340 -37.87 -2.65 -4.89
N ASN A 341 -37.96 -3.97 -5.00
CA ASN A 341 -37.45 -4.74 -6.11
C ASN A 341 -38.60 -5.38 -6.92
N ALA A 342 -38.35 -5.60 -8.20
CA ALA A 342 -39.15 -6.48 -9.04
C ALA A 342 -38.68 -7.92 -8.83
N ILE A 343 -39.58 -8.82 -8.51
CA ILE A 343 -39.35 -10.24 -8.29
C ILE A 343 -39.98 -11.03 -9.41
N ILE A 344 -39.24 -11.99 -9.95
CA ILE A 344 -39.77 -13.01 -10.86
C ILE A 344 -39.48 -14.37 -10.24
N ASP A 345 -40.53 -15.07 -9.82
CA ASP A 345 -40.44 -16.44 -9.36
C ASP A 345 -40.85 -17.41 -10.46
N VAL A 346 -39.96 -18.33 -10.81
CA VAL A 346 -40.25 -19.44 -11.72
C VAL A 346 -40.33 -20.72 -10.90
N LEU A 347 -41.51 -21.33 -10.89
CA LEU A 347 -41.83 -22.50 -10.07
C LEU A 347 -42.13 -23.70 -10.99
N ASP A 348 -41.56 -24.83 -10.65
CA ASP A 348 -41.91 -26.14 -11.21
C ASP A 348 -42.35 -27.13 -10.12
N THR A 349 -42.85 -28.31 -10.53
CA THR A 349 -43.30 -29.36 -9.62
C THR A 349 -42.42 -30.61 -9.67
N GLY A 350 -41.19 -30.48 -10.24
CA GLY A 350 -40.22 -31.56 -10.38
C GLY A 350 -39.58 -32.04 -9.07
N PRO A 351 -38.44 -32.74 -9.13
CA PRO A 351 -37.77 -33.31 -7.95
C PRO A 351 -37.13 -32.24 -7.05
N GLY A 352 -37.03 -30.99 -7.55
CA GLY A 352 -36.41 -29.87 -6.80
C GLY A 352 -34.87 -29.91 -6.80
N ILE A 353 -34.28 -28.85 -6.22
CA ILE A 353 -32.83 -28.68 -6.11
C ILE A 353 -32.42 -28.91 -4.64
N PRO A 354 -31.56 -29.91 -4.35
CA PRO A 354 -31.08 -30.17 -3.00
C PRO A 354 -30.41 -28.97 -2.37
N ALA A 355 -30.54 -28.77 -1.06
CA ALA A 355 -29.99 -27.61 -0.37
C ALA A 355 -28.47 -27.41 -0.56
N ALA A 356 -27.73 -28.52 -0.62
CA ALA A 356 -26.26 -28.49 -0.85
C ALA A 356 -25.87 -28.01 -2.26
N GLU A 357 -26.79 -28.14 -3.23
CA GLU A 357 -26.54 -27.85 -4.64
C GLU A 357 -27.05 -26.47 -5.09
N ARG A 358 -27.82 -25.78 -4.25
CA ARG A 358 -28.52 -24.52 -4.61
C ARG A 358 -27.61 -23.40 -5.09
N GLU A 359 -26.38 -23.30 -4.59
CA GLU A 359 -25.39 -22.35 -5.07
C GLU A 359 -24.58 -22.91 -6.25
N GLN A 360 -24.40 -24.23 -6.30
CA GLN A 360 -23.57 -24.88 -7.31
C GLN A 360 -24.25 -24.87 -8.68
N VAL A 361 -25.57 -24.91 -8.76
CA VAL A 361 -26.33 -24.86 -10.04
C VAL A 361 -26.11 -23.59 -10.84
N PHE A 362 -25.55 -22.55 -10.23
CA PHE A 362 -25.16 -21.30 -10.91
C PHE A 362 -23.71 -21.29 -11.38
N ILE A 363 -22.93 -22.35 -11.11
CA ILE A 363 -21.58 -22.50 -11.65
C ILE A 363 -21.70 -22.94 -13.14
N PRO A 364 -21.01 -22.28 -14.08
CA PRO A 364 -21.05 -22.69 -15.47
C PRO A 364 -20.73 -24.17 -15.68
N PHE A 365 -21.52 -24.86 -16.52
CA PHE A 365 -21.46 -26.29 -16.83
C PHE A 365 -21.75 -27.24 -15.66
N TYR A 366 -22.15 -26.72 -14.52
CA TYR A 366 -22.56 -27.59 -13.42
C TYR A 366 -23.89 -28.26 -13.70
N ARG A 367 -23.99 -29.57 -13.38
CA ARG A 367 -25.20 -30.40 -13.49
C ARG A 367 -25.40 -31.20 -12.21
N LEU A 368 -26.66 -31.43 -11.86
CA LEU A 368 -26.96 -32.32 -10.73
C LEU A 368 -26.53 -33.77 -11.04
N PRO A 369 -26.11 -34.53 -10.03
CA PRO A 369 -25.74 -35.93 -10.22
C PRO A 369 -26.87 -36.75 -10.87
N GLY A 370 -26.57 -37.40 -12.00
CA GLY A 370 -27.55 -38.20 -12.75
C GLY A 370 -28.24 -37.46 -13.92
N GLU A 371 -28.06 -36.16 -14.04
CA GLU A 371 -28.58 -35.40 -15.19
C GLU A 371 -27.65 -35.48 -16.40
N THR A 372 -28.21 -35.84 -17.54
CA THR A 372 -27.47 -35.97 -18.82
C THR A 372 -27.89 -34.96 -19.86
N LYS A 373 -28.99 -34.22 -19.65
CA LYS A 373 -29.54 -33.24 -20.61
C LYS A 373 -29.22 -31.81 -20.20
N GLY A 374 -28.99 -30.98 -21.19
CA GLY A 374 -28.72 -29.54 -21.00
C GLY A 374 -27.24 -29.19 -20.94
N THR A 375 -26.90 -27.94 -21.20
CA THR A 375 -25.50 -27.43 -21.29
C THR A 375 -24.90 -27.07 -19.91
N GLY A 376 -25.75 -26.92 -18.88
CA GLY A 376 -25.32 -26.40 -17.56
C GLY A 376 -24.93 -24.90 -17.59
N LEU A 377 -25.23 -24.17 -18.67
CA LEU A 377 -24.94 -22.75 -18.80
C LEU A 377 -26.14 -21.85 -18.49
N GLY A 378 -27.37 -22.32 -18.68
CA GLY A 378 -28.58 -21.48 -18.61
C GLY A 378 -28.73 -20.72 -17.29
N LEU A 379 -28.63 -21.39 -16.13
CA LEU A 379 -28.76 -20.75 -14.84
C LEU A 379 -27.60 -19.80 -14.51
N SER A 380 -26.37 -20.13 -14.93
CA SER A 380 -25.23 -19.26 -14.75
C SER A 380 -25.37 -17.98 -15.57
N ILE A 381 -25.83 -18.07 -16.82
CA ILE A 381 -26.13 -16.93 -17.71
C ILE A 381 -27.26 -16.09 -17.10
N ALA A 382 -28.33 -16.72 -16.60
CA ALA A 382 -29.42 -16.01 -15.97
C ALA A 382 -28.94 -15.17 -14.77
N ARG A 383 -28.08 -15.75 -13.92
CA ARG A 383 -27.51 -15.03 -12.76
C ARG A 383 -26.58 -13.89 -13.18
N GLN A 384 -25.76 -14.08 -14.22
CA GLN A 384 -24.90 -13.03 -14.76
C GLN A 384 -25.72 -11.86 -15.32
N ILE A 385 -26.79 -12.14 -16.06
CA ILE A 385 -27.69 -11.12 -16.58
C ILE A 385 -28.37 -10.35 -15.45
N ALA A 386 -28.89 -11.03 -14.43
CA ALA A 386 -29.49 -10.37 -13.28
C ALA A 386 -28.48 -9.45 -12.56
N ARG A 387 -27.25 -9.92 -12.32
CA ARG A 387 -26.16 -9.12 -11.71
C ARG A 387 -25.78 -7.90 -12.55
N LEU A 388 -25.77 -8.01 -13.86
CA LEU A 388 -25.52 -6.87 -14.75
C LEU A 388 -26.61 -5.80 -14.65
N HIS A 389 -27.85 -6.22 -14.29
CA HIS A 389 -28.99 -5.33 -13.98
C HIS A 389 -28.99 -4.84 -12.50
N GLY A 390 -28.00 -5.23 -11.70
CA GLY A 390 -27.89 -4.85 -10.27
C GLY A 390 -28.69 -5.73 -9.33
N GLY A 391 -29.19 -6.87 -9.82
CA GLY A 391 -29.94 -7.87 -9.08
C GLY A 391 -29.17 -9.16 -8.80
N ASP A 392 -29.90 -10.24 -8.52
CA ASP A 392 -29.34 -11.62 -8.39
C ASP A 392 -30.41 -12.67 -8.67
N VAL A 393 -29.97 -13.94 -8.83
CA VAL A 393 -30.84 -15.12 -8.95
C VAL A 393 -30.51 -16.10 -7.85
N ALA A 394 -31.52 -16.65 -7.20
CA ALA A 394 -31.38 -17.62 -6.11
C ALA A 394 -32.41 -18.74 -6.20
N VAL A 395 -32.01 -19.93 -5.71
CA VAL A 395 -32.97 -21.05 -5.51
C VAL A 395 -33.59 -20.89 -4.14
N MET A 396 -34.90 -20.70 -4.09
CA MET A 396 -35.65 -20.56 -2.85
C MET A 396 -35.97 -21.94 -2.23
N PRO A 397 -35.96 -22.05 -0.89
CA PRO A 397 -36.41 -23.26 -0.23
C PRO A 397 -37.89 -23.44 -0.48
N GLN A 398 -38.29 -24.60 -1.00
CA GLN A 398 -39.70 -25.00 -1.07
C GLN A 398 -40.04 -26.00 0.03
N ILE A 399 -41.30 -25.98 0.51
CA ILE A 399 -41.80 -26.85 1.58
C ILE A 399 -42.27 -28.15 1.00
N ASP A 400 -42.82 -28.11 -0.23
CA ASP A 400 -43.36 -29.27 -0.93
C ASP A 400 -42.40 -29.73 -2.06
N HIS A 401 -42.88 -30.39 -3.10
CA HIS A 401 -42.13 -30.84 -4.25
C HIS A 401 -41.85 -29.69 -5.26
N GLY A 402 -40.76 -29.79 -5.99
CA GLY A 402 -40.40 -28.84 -7.05
C GLY A 402 -39.27 -27.88 -6.70
N SER A 403 -38.97 -26.98 -7.62
CA SER A 403 -38.04 -25.87 -7.41
C SER A 403 -38.71 -24.51 -7.59
N CYS A 404 -38.17 -23.52 -6.90
CA CYS A 404 -38.51 -22.12 -7.09
C CYS A 404 -37.23 -21.35 -7.32
N ILE A 405 -37.05 -20.80 -8.53
CA ILE A 405 -35.93 -19.94 -8.88
C ILE A 405 -36.41 -18.49 -8.88
N ARG A 406 -35.88 -17.71 -7.96
CA ARG A 406 -36.21 -16.29 -7.76
C ARG A 406 -35.17 -15.39 -8.42
N VAL A 407 -35.65 -14.48 -9.25
CA VAL A 407 -34.90 -13.35 -9.77
C VAL A 407 -35.29 -12.10 -9.01
N THR A 408 -34.32 -11.36 -8.51
CA THR A 408 -34.52 -10.06 -7.83
C THR A 408 -33.87 -8.97 -8.69
N LEU A 409 -34.62 -7.98 -9.12
CA LEU A 409 -34.13 -6.86 -9.92
C LEU A 409 -34.53 -5.53 -9.26
N PRO A 410 -33.59 -4.56 -9.14
CA PRO A 410 -33.92 -3.27 -8.54
C PRO A 410 -34.88 -2.48 -9.44
N MET A 411 -35.94 -1.93 -8.86
CA MET A 411 -36.78 -0.93 -9.51
C MET A 411 -36.13 0.44 -9.31
N ARG A 412 -35.71 1.10 -10.38
CA ARG A 412 -35.17 2.47 -10.37
C ARG A 412 -36.14 3.42 -11.03
#